data_23d0f50f7d470611ee8a9124cec4e321
#
_entry.id   23d0f50f7d470611ee8a9124cec4e321
#
_cell.length_a   1.000
_cell.length_b   1.000
_cell.length_c   1.000
_cell.angle_alpha   90.00
_cell.angle_beta   90.00
_cell.angle_gamma   90.00
#
_symmetry.space_group_name_H-M   'P 1'
#
loop_
_entity.id
_entity.type
_entity.pdbx_description
1 polymer ?
#
loop_
_entity_poly.entity_id
_entity_poly.type
_entity_poly.pdbx_seq_one_letter_code
_entity_poly.pdbx_strand_id
1 'polypeptide(L)'
;VKQAGYEAFKTGPAATGSDRVAFAAKQLGLDLVVNLQGDEPVVDLDLLRNVSKTLAQYPEAWVSACSPLNSEDASLETVVKVLVSNEGFALDFRRNISAVEVSKWQEHRGIYAYSLKCREEFSSLPQSSREVAESLEQLRILGKTPIRMVKTLTPSFSVDVLSDAEKVEALIRSSSEYDEF
;
A
#
# COMPACT_ATOMS: atom_id res chain seq x y z
N VAL A 1 -4.24 0.65 21.21
CA VAL A 1 -3.32 -0.41 20.77
C VAL A 1 -2.88 -1.21 22.01
N LYS A 2 -2.04 -0.66 22.92
CA LYS A 2 -1.58 -1.41 24.14
C LYS A 2 -2.72 -1.87 25.04
N GLN A 3 -3.76 -1.06 25.23
CA GLN A 3 -4.94 -1.42 26.02
C GLN A 3 -5.73 -2.60 25.41
N ALA A 4 -5.63 -2.78 24.07
CA ALA A 4 -6.22 -3.91 23.35
C ALA A 4 -5.27 -5.12 23.24
N GLY A 5 -4.18 -5.15 24.00
CA GLY A 5 -3.24 -6.29 24.04
C GLY A 5 -2.21 -6.33 22.90
N TYR A 6 -2.18 -5.34 22.03
CA TYR A 6 -1.21 -5.30 20.91
C TYR A 6 0.04 -4.50 21.28
N GLU A 7 1.18 -4.89 20.70
CA GLU A 7 2.41 -4.15 20.84
C GLU A 7 2.34 -2.82 20.07
N ALA A 8 2.94 -1.79 20.65
CA ALA A 8 3.07 -0.48 20.03
C ALA A 8 4.50 0.01 20.16
N PHE A 9 5.12 0.25 19.01
CA PHE A 9 6.45 0.81 18.90
C PHE A 9 6.38 2.28 18.47
N LYS A 10 6.86 3.18 19.33
CA LYS A 10 6.84 4.62 19.04
C LYS A 10 8.06 4.99 18.20
N THR A 11 7.82 5.40 16.95
CA THR A 11 8.85 5.97 16.07
C THR A 11 8.95 7.49 16.25
N GLY A 12 10.06 8.09 15.83
CA GLY A 12 10.18 9.52 15.67
C GLY A 12 9.49 10.04 14.39
N PRO A 13 9.74 11.31 14.00
CA PRO A 13 9.35 11.81 12.69
C PRO A 13 9.95 10.97 11.57
N ALA A 14 9.20 10.78 10.50
CA ALA A 14 9.63 10.08 9.29
C ALA A 14 9.07 10.80 8.06
N ALA A 15 9.79 10.74 6.94
CA ALA A 15 9.37 11.42 5.71
C ALA A 15 8.14 10.75 5.10
N THR A 16 8.05 9.41 5.19
CA THR A 16 6.95 8.62 4.65
C THR A 16 6.54 7.49 5.60
N GLY A 17 5.42 6.82 5.30
CA GLY A 17 4.97 5.62 6.01
C GLY A 17 6.00 4.49 5.93
N SER A 18 6.57 4.26 4.75
CA SER A 18 7.59 3.23 4.56
C SER A 18 8.92 3.54 5.27
N ASP A 19 9.34 4.81 5.35
CA ASP A 19 10.51 5.19 6.16
C ASP A 19 10.28 4.87 7.65
N ARG A 20 9.07 5.13 8.15
CA ARG A 20 8.65 4.83 9.51
C ARG A 20 8.69 3.32 9.80
N VAL A 21 8.11 2.52 8.91
CA VAL A 21 8.08 1.06 9.04
C VAL A 21 9.49 0.47 8.90
N ALA A 22 10.32 0.99 7.99
CA ALA A 22 11.71 0.57 7.84
C ALA A 22 12.52 0.80 9.13
N PHE A 23 12.34 1.97 9.76
CA PHE A 23 12.97 2.26 11.05
C PHE A 23 12.49 1.29 12.15
N ALA A 24 11.18 1.11 12.32
CA ALA A 24 10.62 0.23 13.33
C ALA A 24 11.08 -1.22 13.15
N ALA A 25 11.03 -1.73 11.93
CA ALA A 25 11.44 -3.09 11.60
C ALA A 25 12.94 -3.34 11.86
N LYS A 26 13.80 -2.34 11.60
CA LYS A 26 15.22 -2.40 11.95
C LYS A 26 15.44 -2.50 13.46
N GLN A 27 14.71 -1.71 14.26
CA GLN A 27 14.83 -1.73 15.72
C GLN A 27 14.31 -3.05 16.32
N LEU A 28 13.32 -3.67 15.68
CA LEU A 28 12.72 -4.93 16.11
C LEU A 28 13.39 -6.17 15.52
N GLY A 29 14.41 -6.02 14.69
CA GLY A 29 15.15 -7.13 14.07
C GLY A 29 14.30 -7.97 13.11
N LEU A 30 13.35 -7.35 12.41
CA LEU A 30 12.44 -8.04 11.50
C LEU A 30 13.03 -8.08 10.07
N ASP A 31 13.08 -9.26 9.46
CA ASP A 31 13.59 -9.43 8.09
C ASP A 31 12.53 -9.18 7.02
N LEU A 32 11.30 -9.57 7.27
CA LEU A 32 10.15 -9.38 6.38
C LEU A 32 9.07 -8.59 7.09
N VAL A 33 8.47 -7.65 6.40
CA VAL A 33 7.35 -6.85 6.93
C VAL A 33 6.26 -6.67 5.90
N VAL A 34 5.01 -6.62 6.39
CA VAL A 34 3.87 -6.11 5.64
C VAL A 34 3.45 -4.80 6.31
N ASN A 35 3.40 -3.75 5.52
CA ASN A 35 2.98 -2.41 5.91
C ASN A 35 1.52 -2.20 5.50
N LEU A 36 0.63 -2.18 6.49
CA LEU A 36 -0.76 -1.76 6.33
C LEU A 36 -0.87 -0.30 6.74
N GLN A 37 -1.54 0.48 5.91
CA GLN A 37 -1.78 1.89 6.20
C GLN A 37 -2.86 2.03 7.29
N GLY A 38 -2.66 2.99 8.21
CA GLY A 38 -3.56 3.19 9.34
C GLY A 38 -4.93 3.77 8.98
N ASP A 39 -5.09 4.23 7.76
CA ASP A 39 -6.31 4.76 7.16
C ASP A 39 -7.12 3.69 6.39
N GLU A 40 -6.66 2.43 6.35
CA GLU A 40 -7.40 1.29 5.81
C GLU A 40 -7.93 0.39 6.93
N PRO A 41 -9.05 0.74 7.59
CA PRO A 41 -9.56 0.00 8.75
C PRO A 41 -10.19 -1.36 8.39
N VAL A 42 -10.60 -1.56 7.14
CA VAL A 42 -11.15 -2.83 6.65
C VAL A 42 -10.07 -3.58 5.89
N VAL A 43 -9.50 -4.58 6.55
CA VAL A 43 -8.38 -5.37 5.99
C VAL A 43 -8.91 -6.58 5.25
N ASP A 44 -8.59 -6.69 3.95
CA ASP A 44 -8.79 -7.92 3.19
C ASP A 44 -7.74 -8.96 3.60
N LEU A 45 -8.15 -9.95 4.40
CA LEU A 45 -7.26 -10.99 4.91
C LEU A 45 -6.69 -11.89 3.80
N ASP A 46 -7.42 -12.12 2.72
CA ASP A 46 -6.93 -12.91 1.60
C ASP A 46 -5.89 -12.13 0.79
N LEU A 47 -6.11 -10.83 0.61
CA LEU A 47 -5.08 -9.94 0.03
C LEU A 47 -3.81 -9.94 0.89
N LEU A 48 -3.95 -9.78 2.21
CA LEU A 48 -2.82 -9.81 3.15
C LEU A 48 -2.03 -11.13 3.05
N ARG A 49 -2.72 -12.28 3.01
CA ARG A 49 -2.09 -13.60 2.83
C ARG A 49 -1.38 -13.72 1.47
N ASN A 50 -2.01 -13.21 0.40
CA ASN A 50 -1.43 -13.27 -0.94
C ASN A 50 -0.21 -12.36 -1.07
N VAL A 51 -0.23 -11.16 -0.52
CA VAL A 51 0.92 -10.25 -0.46
C VAL A 51 2.07 -10.90 0.32
N SER A 52 1.79 -11.49 1.47
CA SER A 52 2.80 -12.20 2.29
C SER A 52 3.42 -13.39 1.56
N LYS A 53 2.61 -14.21 0.89
CA LYS A 53 3.08 -15.34 0.07
C LYS A 53 3.92 -14.87 -1.11
N THR A 54 3.50 -13.78 -1.76
CA THR A 54 4.23 -13.21 -2.89
C THR A 54 5.59 -12.68 -2.44
N LEU A 55 5.69 -12.01 -1.27
CA LEU A 55 6.97 -11.59 -0.72
C LEU A 55 7.91 -12.77 -0.47
N ALA A 56 7.38 -13.88 0.06
CA ALA A 56 8.20 -15.09 0.28
C ALA A 56 8.72 -15.69 -1.05
N GLN A 57 8.00 -15.54 -2.15
CA GLN A 57 8.40 -16.00 -3.49
C GLN A 57 9.37 -15.04 -4.19
N TYR A 58 9.26 -13.74 -3.91
CA TYR A 58 10.03 -12.66 -4.55
C TYR A 58 10.69 -11.75 -3.50
N PRO A 59 11.62 -12.27 -2.67
CA PRO A 59 12.20 -11.51 -1.55
C PRO A 59 13.08 -10.34 -2.01
N GLU A 60 13.47 -10.30 -3.29
CA GLU A 60 14.23 -9.21 -3.93
C GLU A 60 13.33 -8.08 -4.47
N ALA A 61 12.01 -8.26 -4.44
CA ALA A 61 11.05 -7.27 -4.93
C ALA A 61 10.30 -6.60 -3.76
N TRP A 62 9.86 -5.37 -3.97
CA TRP A 62 8.73 -4.85 -3.22
C TRP A 62 7.46 -5.54 -3.72
N VAL A 63 6.55 -5.80 -2.80
CA VAL A 63 5.22 -6.32 -3.15
C VAL A 63 4.20 -5.26 -2.78
N SER A 64 3.28 -4.99 -3.67
CA SER A 64 2.12 -4.15 -3.43
C SER A 64 0.89 -4.77 -4.10
N ALA A 65 -0.24 -4.09 -4.10
CA ALA A 65 -1.46 -4.65 -4.65
C ALA A 65 -2.19 -3.67 -5.56
N CYS A 66 -3.07 -4.21 -6.40
CA CYS A 66 -3.92 -3.41 -7.27
C CYS A 66 -5.26 -4.09 -7.51
N SER A 67 -6.27 -3.28 -7.84
CA SER A 67 -7.63 -3.69 -8.20
C SER A 67 -8.05 -3.05 -9.53
N PRO A 68 -9.13 -3.52 -10.16
CA PRO A 68 -9.68 -2.86 -11.33
C PRO A 68 -9.99 -1.38 -11.02
N LEU A 69 -9.60 -0.49 -11.94
CA LEU A 69 -9.90 0.94 -11.83
C LEU A 69 -11.26 1.24 -12.46
N ASN A 70 -12.14 1.90 -11.72
CA ASN A 70 -13.38 2.43 -12.26
C ASN A 70 -13.12 3.70 -13.08
N SER A 71 -13.86 3.90 -14.15
CA SER A 71 -13.68 5.08 -15.01
C SER A 71 -13.93 6.41 -14.29
N GLU A 72 -14.83 6.41 -13.30
CA GLU A 72 -15.15 7.58 -12.49
C GLU A 72 -13.98 7.99 -11.60
N ASP A 73 -13.15 7.03 -11.17
CA ASP A 73 -12.01 7.25 -10.27
C ASP A 73 -10.75 7.71 -11.00
N ALA A 74 -10.76 7.69 -12.34
CA ALA A 74 -9.59 8.02 -13.15
C ALA A 74 -9.03 9.43 -12.90
N SER A 75 -9.92 10.39 -12.67
CA SER A 75 -9.59 11.80 -12.43
C SER A 75 -9.46 12.17 -10.95
N LEU A 76 -9.77 11.26 -10.03
CA LEU A 76 -9.69 11.52 -8.60
C LEU A 76 -8.24 11.43 -8.12
N GLU A 77 -7.68 12.52 -7.62
CA GLU A 77 -6.30 12.57 -7.10
C GLU A 77 -6.09 11.71 -5.85
N THR A 78 -7.14 11.45 -5.10
CA THR A 78 -7.13 10.57 -3.92
C THR A 78 -6.91 9.11 -4.30
N VAL A 79 -7.39 8.70 -5.47
CA VAL A 79 -7.20 7.35 -6.01
C VAL A 79 -5.87 7.29 -6.76
N VAL A 80 -4.92 6.53 -6.28
CA VAL A 80 -3.63 6.32 -6.95
C VAL A 80 -3.78 5.24 -8.02
N LYS A 81 -3.23 5.48 -9.21
CA LYS A 81 -3.26 4.55 -10.34
C LYS A 81 -1.89 3.93 -10.53
N VAL A 82 -1.89 2.64 -10.90
CA VAL A 82 -0.69 1.88 -11.24
C VAL A 82 -0.80 1.27 -12.63
N LEU A 83 0.23 1.45 -13.43
CA LEU A 83 0.40 0.75 -14.69
C LEU A 83 1.17 -0.55 -14.43
N VAL A 84 0.60 -1.69 -14.82
CA VAL A 84 1.17 -3.00 -14.53
C VAL A 84 1.55 -3.71 -15.83
N SER A 85 2.76 -4.29 -15.87
CA SER A 85 3.22 -5.10 -17.00
C SER A 85 2.46 -6.44 -17.11
N ASN A 86 2.59 -7.11 -18.24
CA ASN A 86 2.02 -8.45 -18.43
C ASN A 86 2.59 -9.47 -17.44
N GLU A 87 3.82 -9.28 -16.99
CA GLU A 87 4.51 -10.13 -16.01
C GLU A 87 4.09 -9.80 -14.56
N GLY A 88 3.26 -8.74 -14.36
CA GLY A 88 2.72 -8.34 -13.06
C GLY A 88 3.66 -7.46 -12.23
N PHE A 89 4.52 -6.67 -12.88
CA PHE A 89 5.34 -5.66 -12.22
C PHE A 89 4.81 -4.25 -12.49
N ALA A 90 4.93 -3.36 -11.49
CA ALA A 90 4.59 -1.97 -11.67
C ALA A 90 5.56 -1.29 -12.64
N LEU A 91 5.01 -0.56 -13.60
CA LEU A 91 5.73 0.24 -14.58
C LEU A 91 5.68 1.73 -14.26
N ASP A 92 4.56 2.19 -13.69
CA ASP A 92 4.37 3.59 -13.31
C ASP A 92 3.27 3.74 -12.26
N PHE A 93 3.31 4.85 -11.49
CA PHE A 93 2.25 5.26 -10.57
C PHE A 93 1.90 6.73 -10.83
N ARG A 94 0.62 7.07 -10.78
CA ARG A 94 0.13 8.44 -10.99
C ARG A 94 -1.12 8.71 -10.15
N ARG A 95 -1.32 9.98 -9.80
CA ARG A 95 -2.59 10.44 -9.23
C ARG A 95 -3.61 10.77 -10.31
N ASN A 96 -3.15 11.32 -11.43
CA ASN A 96 -4.01 11.70 -12.55
C ASN A 96 -3.61 10.97 -13.83
N ILE A 97 -4.61 10.44 -14.53
CA ILE A 97 -4.48 9.85 -15.87
C ILE A 97 -5.58 10.41 -16.78
N SER A 98 -5.36 10.37 -18.08
CA SER A 98 -6.40 10.77 -19.03
C SER A 98 -7.48 9.69 -19.15
N ALA A 99 -8.72 10.09 -19.42
CA ALA A 99 -9.86 9.18 -19.57
C ALA A 99 -9.63 8.11 -20.67
N VAL A 100 -8.87 8.43 -21.71
CA VAL A 100 -8.56 7.49 -22.81
C VAL A 100 -7.57 6.39 -22.41
N GLU A 101 -6.89 6.54 -21.30
CA GLU A 101 -5.88 5.59 -20.82
C GLU A 101 -6.40 4.65 -19.71
N VAL A 102 -7.61 4.88 -19.18
CA VAL A 102 -8.16 4.15 -18.03
C VAL A 102 -8.01 2.64 -18.16
N SER A 103 -8.29 2.08 -19.32
CA SER A 103 -8.21 0.63 -19.57
C SER A 103 -6.82 0.01 -19.39
N LYS A 104 -5.76 0.82 -19.35
CA LYS A 104 -4.38 0.36 -19.14
C LYS A 104 -3.96 0.40 -17.67
N TRP A 105 -4.67 1.16 -16.85
CA TRP A 105 -4.32 1.41 -15.46
C TRP A 105 -5.21 0.62 -14.52
N GLN A 106 -4.69 0.39 -13.34
CA GLN A 106 -5.38 -0.23 -12.22
C GLN A 106 -5.34 0.72 -11.02
N GLU A 107 -6.27 0.57 -10.11
CA GLU A 107 -6.22 1.24 -8.81
C GLU A 107 -5.12 0.61 -7.97
N HIS A 108 -4.21 1.42 -7.46
CA HIS A 108 -3.20 0.97 -6.51
C HIS A 108 -3.78 0.85 -5.10
N ARG A 109 -3.43 -0.22 -4.41
CA ARG A 109 -3.84 -0.48 -3.03
C ARG A 109 -2.68 -0.18 -2.08
N GLY A 110 -2.96 0.57 -1.01
CA GLY A 110 -1.99 1.08 -0.03
C GLY A 110 -1.32 0.03 0.86
N ILE A 111 -1.21 -1.22 0.42
CA ILE A 111 -0.51 -2.28 1.12
C ILE A 111 0.86 -2.51 0.49
N TYR A 112 1.89 -2.63 1.34
CA TYR A 112 3.25 -2.94 0.89
C TYR A 112 3.85 -4.08 1.70
N ALA A 113 4.66 -4.90 1.05
CA ALA A 113 5.48 -5.87 1.73
C ALA A 113 6.90 -5.88 1.14
N TYR A 114 7.90 -6.01 2.00
CA TYR A 114 9.30 -5.93 1.59
C TYR A 114 10.24 -6.62 2.57
N SER A 115 11.35 -7.13 2.04
CA SER A 115 12.43 -7.72 2.82
C SER A 115 13.35 -6.66 3.44
N LEU A 116 14.25 -7.08 4.34
CA LEU A 116 15.30 -6.24 4.91
C LEU A 116 16.10 -5.54 3.80
N LYS A 117 16.55 -6.28 2.78
CA LYS A 117 17.33 -5.74 1.66
C LYS A 117 16.59 -4.61 0.94
N CYS A 118 15.32 -4.83 0.60
CA CYS A 118 14.51 -3.81 -0.08
C CYS A 118 14.28 -2.57 0.78
N ARG A 119 14.12 -2.74 2.10
CA ARG A 119 14.00 -1.62 3.05
C ARG A 119 15.28 -0.79 3.16
N GLU A 120 16.44 -1.46 3.23
CA GLU A 120 17.74 -0.79 3.28
C GLU A 120 18.00 -0.01 1.99
N GLU A 121 17.67 -0.59 0.84
CA GLU A 121 17.74 0.09 -0.45
C GLU A 121 16.85 1.34 -0.47
N PHE A 122 15.56 1.22 -0.10
CA PHE A 122 14.65 2.34 -0.01
C PHE A 122 15.16 3.45 0.90
N SER A 123 15.62 3.10 2.11
CA SER A 123 16.10 4.07 3.10
C SER A 123 17.43 4.74 2.70
N SER A 124 18.21 4.11 1.81
CA SER A 124 19.47 4.68 1.30
C SER A 124 19.25 5.70 0.20
N LEU A 125 18.08 5.70 -0.44
CA LEU A 125 17.77 6.59 -1.55
C LEU A 125 17.21 7.92 -1.04
N PRO A 126 17.65 9.06 -1.62
CA PRO A 126 16.98 10.34 -1.38
C PRO A 126 15.57 10.31 -2.00
N GLN A 127 14.67 11.11 -1.43
CA GLN A 127 13.36 11.34 -2.05
C GLN A 127 13.54 11.85 -3.49
N SER A 128 12.83 11.25 -4.42
CA SER A 128 12.84 11.69 -5.81
C SER A 128 11.96 12.94 -5.98
N SER A 129 12.28 13.80 -6.95
CA SER A 129 11.45 14.98 -7.25
C SER A 129 10.01 14.59 -7.57
N ARG A 130 9.82 13.45 -8.21
CA ARG A 130 8.51 12.92 -8.57
C ARG A 130 7.75 12.38 -7.36
N GLU A 131 8.44 11.69 -6.44
CA GLU A 131 7.88 11.26 -5.15
C GLU A 131 7.31 12.45 -4.36
N VAL A 132 8.09 13.54 -4.28
CA VAL A 132 7.68 14.75 -3.57
C VAL A 132 6.50 15.43 -4.27
N ALA A 133 6.56 15.57 -5.59
CA ALA A 133 5.53 16.27 -6.37
C ALA A 133 4.17 15.55 -6.33
N GLU A 134 4.18 14.21 -6.40
CA GLU A 134 2.96 13.40 -6.40
C GLU A 134 2.58 12.88 -5.00
N SER A 135 3.45 13.07 -3.99
CA SER A 135 3.29 12.48 -2.65
C SER A 135 3.06 10.96 -2.72
N LEU A 136 3.90 10.27 -3.50
CA LEU A 136 3.87 8.82 -3.75
C LEU A 136 5.23 8.20 -3.44
N GLU A 137 5.37 7.61 -2.25
CA GLU A 137 6.64 7.07 -1.74
C GLU A 137 7.25 5.97 -2.61
N GLN A 138 6.42 5.14 -3.26
CA GLN A 138 6.87 4.05 -4.13
C GLN A 138 7.59 4.55 -5.40
N LEU A 139 7.45 5.81 -5.76
CA LEU A 139 8.21 6.43 -6.86
C LEU A 139 9.70 6.57 -6.54
N ARG A 140 10.11 6.49 -5.26
CA ARG A 140 11.53 6.50 -4.86
C ARG A 140 12.29 5.31 -5.41
N ILE A 141 11.65 4.12 -5.40
CA ILE A 141 12.27 2.86 -5.81
C ILE A 141 11.87 2.42 -7.22
N LEU A 142 10.88 3.03 -7.83
CA LEU A 142 10.43 2.67 -9.16
C LEU A 142 11.59 2.71 -10.18
N GLY A 143 11.76 1.62 -10.93
CA GLY A 143 12.87 1.46 -11.87
C GLY A 143 14.23 1.10 -11.26
N LYS A 144 14.31 0.96 -9.92
CA LYS A 144 15.51 0.51 -9.19
C LYS A 144 15.29 -0.88 -8.60
N THR A 145 14.27 -1.03 -7.78
CA THR A 145 13.84 -2.31 -7.23
C THR A 145 12.55 -2.72 -7.94
N PRO A 146 12.39 -3.99 -8.38
CA PRO A 146 11.13 -4.46 -8.92
C PRO A 146 9.98 -4.31 -7.90
N ILE A 147 8.81 -3.87 -8.37
CA ILE A 147 7.59 -3.82 -7.55
C ILE A 147 6.60 -4.83 -8.12
N ARG A 148 6.41 -5.94 -7.40
CA ARG A 148 5.47 -6.99 -7.78
C ARG A 148 4.06 -6.63 -7.35
N MET A 149 3.09 -6.71 -8.26
CA MET A 149 1.71 -6.36 -7.99
C MET A 149 0.84 -7.61 -7.77
N VAL A 150 0.16 -7.66 -6.64
CA VAL A 150 -0.87 -8.67 -6.33
C VAL A 150 -2.23 -8.11 -6.73
N LYS A 151 -2.98 -8.85 -7.53
CA LYS A 151 -4.33 -8.43 -7.95
C LYS A 151 -5.36 -8.86 -6.92
N THR A 152 -6.30 -7.95 -6.63
CA THR A 152 -7.50 -8.23 -5.85
C THR A 152 -8.73 -7.68 -6.55
N LEU A 153 -9.89 -8.24 -6.24
CA LEU A 153 -11.20 -7.70 -6.67
C LEU A 153 -11.92 -7.02 -5.50
N THR A 154 -11.38 -7.13 -4.29
CA THR A 154 -11.96 -6.51 -3.10
C THR A 154 -11.79 -4.99 -3.17
N PRO A 155 -12.85 -4.20 -2.99
CA PRO A 155 -12.77 -2.74 -2.95
C PRO A 155 -11.88 -2.23 -1.81
N SER A 156 -11.31 -1.03 -1.95
CA SER A 156 -10.66 -0.30 -0.86
C SER A 156 -11.69 0.49 -0.06
N PHE A 157 -11.38 0.63 1.22
CA PHE A 157 -12.18 1.43 2.15
C PHE A 157 -11.25 2.28 3.00
N SER A 158 -10.46 3.14 2.33
CA SER A 158 -9.64 4.13 3.05
C SER A 158 -10.50 5.22 3.67
N VAL A 159 -10.03 5.76 4.78
CA VAL A 159 -10.67 6.87 5.49
C VAL A 159 -9.77 8.08 5.40
N ASP A 160 -10.00 8.90 4.36
CA ASP A 160 -9.29 10.16 4.13
C ASP A 160 -10.06 11.36 4.71
N VAL A 161 -11.38 11.30 4.70
CA VAL A 161 -12.28 12.35 5.18
C VAL A 161 -13.39 11.76 6.07
N LEU A 162 -14.08 12.63 6.82
CA LEU A 162 -15.11 12.20 7.78
C LEU A 162 -16.24 11.39 7.14
N SER A 163 -16.65 11.74 5.92
CA SER A 163 -17.67 10.99 5.17
C SER A 163 -17.27 9.55 4.85
N ASP A 164 -15.98 9.26 4.76
CA ASP A 164 -15.49 7.89 4.52
C ASP A 164 -15.58 7.07 5.81
N ALA A 165 -15.32 7.71 6.96
CA ALA A 165 -15.48 7.06 8.26
C ALA A 165 -16.94 6.58 8.49
N GLU A 166 -17.94 7.38 8.10
CA GLU A 166 -19.35 6.99 8.19
C GLU A 166 -19.69 5.79 7.29
N LYS A 167 -19.15 5.75 6.07
CA LYS A 167 -19.33 4.61 5.15
C LYS A 167 -18.68 3.34 5.69
N VAL A 168 -17.45 3.46 6.19
CA VAL A 168 -16.71 2.33 6.76
C VAL A 168 -17.39 1.82 8.03
N GLU A 169 -17.86 2.71 8.92
CA GLU A 169 -18.61 2.30 10.09
C GLU A 169 -19.88 1.52 9.74
N ALA A 170 -20.62 1.98 8.73
CA ALA A 170 -21.81 1.27 8.24
C ALA A 170 -21.45 -0.12 7.67
N LEU A 171 -20.33 -0.23 6.96
CA LEU A 171 -19.84 -1.50 6.43
C LEU A 171 -19.47 -2.47 7.55
N ILE A 172 -18.69 -2.02 8.53
CA ILE A 172 -18.29 -2.84 9.69
C ILE A 172 -19.53 -3.34 10.46
N ARG A 173 -20.51 -2.47 10.72
CA ARG A 173 -21.76 -2.83 11.38
C ARG A 173 -22.63 -3.82 10.60
N SER A 174 -22.48 -3.88 9.27
CA SER A 174 -23.23 -4.80 8.40
C SER A 174 -22.55 -6.14 8.18
N SER A 175 -21.28 -6.26 8.56
CA SER A 175 -20.46 -7.45 8.33
C SER A 175 -20.39 -8.28 9.62
N SER A 176 -20.86 -9.53 9.54
CA SER A 176 -20.76 -10.48 10.66
C SER A 176 -19.32 -10.89 10.99
N GLU A 177 -18.34 -10.57 10.16
CA GLU A 177 -16.90 -10.85 10.43
C GLU A 177 -16.32 -9.98 11.55
N TYR A 178 -16.98 -8.87 11.90
CA TYR A 178 -16.50 -7.91 12.91
C TYR A 178 -17.28 -7.94 14.23
N ASP A 179 -18.26 -8.85 14.37
CA ASP A 179 -19.09 -8.97 15.59
C ASP A 179 -18.34 -9.59 16.80
N GLU A 180 -17.08 -10.01 16.62
CA GLU A 180 -16.28 -10.66 17.67
C GLU A 180 -15.20 -9.76 18.31
N PHE A 181 -15.26 -8.42 18.12
CA PHE A 181 -14.28 -7.50 18.70
C PHE A 181 -14.88 -6.50 19.68
#